data_ccf4db20a2f05a71834fa3365f0acfa7
#
_entry.id   ccf4db20a2f05a71834fa3365f0acfa7
#
_cell.length_a   1.000
_cell.length_b   1.000
_cell.length_c   1.000
_cell.angle_alpha   90.00
_cell.angle_beta   90.00
_cell.angle_gamma   90.00
#
_symmetry.space_group_name_H-M   'P 1'
#
loop_
_entity.id
_entity.type
_entity.pdbx_description
1 polymer ?
#
loop_
_entity_poly.entity_id
_entity_poly.type
_entity_poly.pdbx_seq_one_letter_code
_entity_poly.pdbx_strand_id
1 'polypeptide(L)'
;NNILSTSGGVAITKGKFNRFTVQVIEGNQGPYRLPGAEGELFVIVLAGTERVYLDGVILSRGYDRDYIIDYNSGEVTFMPSRIITKDSRIVVEYEYSNQQYLRSFYNLNVNYNTKKWNFNFNSYSEQDGKNSARGRDLTAEDKLALGASGDSINNTLVNSIREIEPSNKSIVVSYSLIDTTVNGKLFSILKFPWQEGSTRYIADFTDVGARNGYYNRVNEGVNGRVYRFVGEDAAGRPLGQYNPLSKLTAPNRKQMFTFGTTWKVDSNTIVTAEGALSGLDNNRFSAKDDADNQGIGLNINIVKNNMIFRKKGNWKGDVGVMYERVDKDFNIINPYRNQEFTRDWNITNIVKETQHLGRAFLNQRFGKKLYLNYGVSGLFQDIYFQGIKQEASIGLTLKKTTITTNISYLNSQSPTERSQFSRPSATITQQLPKLGNMIISLSYQSEFNKRASVVADTLLASSFAFQILRLSIVNNFTKNIATEVYTQRRNDYQPFT
;
A
#
# COMPACT_ATOMS: atom_id res chain seq x y z
N ASN A 1 9.95 18.07 36.81
CA ASN A 1 10.84 16.91 36.85
C ASN A 1 11.18 16.51 35.43
N ASN A 2 12.45 16.29 35.16
CA ASN A 2 12.90 15.72 33.90
C ASN A 2 12.72 14.21 33.98
N ILE A 3 12.13 13.60 32.94
CA ILE A 3 11.85 12.17 32.89
C ILE A 3 12.53 11.60 31.64
N LEU A 4 13.42 10.64 31.87
CA LEU A 4 13.98 9.79 30.83
C LEU A 4 13.22 8.46 30.84
N SER A 5 12.70 8.04 29.70
CA SER A 5 12.11 6.72 29.53
C SER A 5 12.74 6.02 28.34
N THR A 6 13.03 4.74 28.51
CA THR A 6 13.59 3.89 27.45
C THR A 6 12.77 2.61 27.36
N SER A 7 12.56 2.14 26.14
CA SER A 7 11.97 0.83 25.88
C SER A 7 12.63 0.21 24.65
N GLY A 8 12.74 -1.10 24.66
CA GLY A 8 13.31 -1.85 23.54
C GLY A 8 12.67 -3.22 23.42
N GLY A 9 12.74 -3.80 22.24
CA GLY A 9 12.20 -5.11 21.95
C GLY A 9 13.03 -5.84 20.92
N VAL A 10 13.01 -7.16 21.03
CA VAL A 10 13.59 -8.10 20.06
C VAL A 10 12.53 -9.13 19.75
N ALA A 11 12.32 -9.43 18.49
CA ALA A 11 11.37 -10.45 18.06
C ALA A 11 11.87 -11.19 16.82
N ILE A 12 11.32 -12.39 16.61
CA ILE A 12 11.41 -13.10 15.33
C ILE A 12 10.04 -12.99 14.67
N THR A 13 10.01 -12.43 13.47
CA THR A 13 8.78 -12.21 12.72
C THR A 13 8.69 -13.14 11.53
N LYS A 14 7.45 -13.41 11.09
CA LYS A 14 7.17 -14.25 9.92
C LYS A 14 6.37 -13.50 8.86
N GLY A 15 5.90 -12.29 9.19
CA GLY A 15 5.04 -11.48 8.34
C GLY A 15 5.83 -10.51 7.48
N LYS A 16 5.28 -10.22 6.30
CA LYS A 16 5.70 -9.13 5.42
C LYS A 16 4.48 -8.28 5.14
N PHE A 17 4.60 -6.97 5.35
CA PHE A 17 3.50 -6.02 5.10
C PHE A 17 3.38 -5.74 3.59
N ASN A 18 2.13 -5.65 3.11
CA ASN A 18 1.82 -5.11 1.80
C ASN A 18 0.60 -4.18 1.85
N ARG A 19 0.59 -3.17 0.97
CA ARG A 19 -0.58 -2.35 0.65
C ARG A 19 -0.86 -2.52 -0.84
N PHE A 20 -2.04 -2.99 -1.16
CA PHE A 20 -2.47 -3.29 -2.53
C PHE A 20 -3.73 -2.51 -2.90
N THR A 21 -3.73 -1.86 -4.06
CA THR A 21 -4.92 -1.23 -4.65
C THR A 21 -5.54 -2.21 -5.64
N VAL A 22 -6.76 -2.62 -5.36
CA VAL A 22 -7.49 -3.59 -6.17
C VAL A 22 -7.98 -2.95 -7.46
N GLN A 23 -7.80 -3.64 -8.59
CA GLN A 23 -8.42 -3.27 -9.86
C GLN A 23 -9.87 -3.76 -9.85
N VAL A 24 -10.80 -2.82 -9.77
CA VAL A 24 -12.23 -3.12 -9.66
C VAL A 24 -12.90 -3.29 -11.00
N ILE A 25 -13.95 -4.10 -11.05
CA ILE A 25 -14.82 -4.30 -12.20
C ILE A 25 -16.26 -4.01 -11.75
N GLU A 26 -17.04 -3.33 -12.58
CA GLU A 26 -18.44 -2.98 -12.29
C GLU A 26 -19.26 -4.20 -11.88
N GLY A 27 -19.88 -4.12 -10.70
CA GLY A 27 -20.75 -5.17 -10.15
C GLY A 27 -20.03 -6.43 -9.67
N ASN A 28 -18.70 -6.53 -9.78
CA ASN A 28 -17.96 -7.68 -9.31
C ASN A 28 -17.68 -7.56 -7.80
N GLN A 29 -18.21 -8.48 -7.01
CA GLN A 29 -18.00 -8.55 -5.56
C GLN A 29 -16.72 -9.30 -5.17
N GLY A 30 -16.01 -9.89 -6.10
CA GLY A 30 -14.85 -10.73 -5.88
C GLY A 30 -15.10 -12.21 -6.23
N PRO A 31 -14.19 -13.13 -5.82
CA PRO A 31 -13.04 -12.89 -4.97
C PRO A 31 -11.92 -12.08 -5.65
N TYR A 32 -11.37 -11.13 -4.92
CA TYR A 32 -10.20 -10.35 -5.32
C TYR A 32 -8.95 -10.92 -4.65
N ARG A 33 -7.96 -11.33 -5.45
CA ARG A 33 -6.73 -11.93 -4.94
C ARG A 33 -5.72 -10.87 -4.53
N LEU A 34 -5.10 -11.07 -3.37
CA LEU A 34 -4.07 -10.22 -2.80
C LEU A 34 -2.68 -10.75 -3.19
N PRO A 35 -1.85 -9.95 -3.90
CA PRO A 35 -0.50 -10.35 -4.26
C PRO A 35 0.50 -10.06 -3.15
N GLY A 36 1.65 -10.71 -3.15
CA GLY A 36 2.76 -10.32 -2.29
C GLY A 36 3.45 -9.03 -2.76
N ALA A 37 4.24 -8.43 -1.88
CA ALA A 37 4.94 -7.16 -2.14
C ALA A 37 6.02 -7.27 -3.23
N GLU A 38 6.52 -8.47 -3.50
CA GLU A 38 7.53 -8.76 -4.54
C GLU A 38 6.91 -9.42 -5.79
N GLY A 39 5.57 -9.30 -5.93
CA GLY A 39 4.84 -9.85 -7.07
C GLY A 39 4.50 -11.34 -6.94
N GLU A 40 4.55 -11.88 -5.72
CA GLU A 40 4.08 -13.24 -5.45
C GLU A 40 2.57 -13.30 -5.72
N LEU A 41 2.17 -14.26 -6.58
CA LEU A 41 0.76 -14.43 -6.98
C LEU A 41 -0.08 -15.15 -5.92
N PHE A 42 0.56 -15.88 -5.01
CA PHE A 42 -0.08 -16.65 -3.96
C PHE A 42 0.56 -16.34 -2.62
N VAL A 43 -0.21 -15.79 -1.72
CA VAL A 43 0.24 -15.45 -0.38
C VAL A 43 -0.74 -15.98 0.66
N ILE A 44 -0.22 -16.41 1.80
CA ILE A 44 -1.02 -16.73 2.98
C ILE A 44 -1.07 -15.49 3.84
N VAL A 45 -2.23 -14.86 3.92
CA VAL A 45 -2.43 -13.66 4.72
C VAL A 45 -2.48 -14.03 6.20
N LEU A 46 -1.81 -13.27 7.05
CA LEU A 46 -1.84 -13.48 8.49
C LEU A 46 -3.19 -13.00 9.05
N ALA A 47 -3.89 -13.91 9.72
CA ALA A 47 -5.25 -13.66 10.17
C ALA A 47 -5.35 -12.44 11.11
N GLY A 48 -6.27 -11.53 10.81
CA GLY A 48 -6.55 -10.34 11.61
C GLY A 48 -5.60 -9.18 11.39
N THR A 49 -4.67 -9.28 10.43
CA THR A 49 -3.78 -8.17 10.06
C THR A 49 -4.34 -7.30 8.94
N GLU A 50 -5.35 -7.80 8.25
CA GLU A 50 -5.94 -7.10 7.12
C GLU A 50 -6.77 -5.88 7.54
N ARG A 51 -6.69 -4.84 6.72
CA ARG A 51 -7.54 -3.67 6.75
C ARG A 51 -8.01 -3.37 5.34
N VAL A 52 -9.31 -3.43 5.12
CA VAL A 52 -9.92 -3.18 3.83
C VAL A 52 -10.58 -1.81 3.84
N TYR A 53 -10.26 -1.00 2.85
CA TYR A 53 -10.80 0.33 2.68
C TYR A 53 -11.58 0.41 1.36
N LEU A 54 -12.75 1.02 1.42
CA LEU A 54 -13.55 1.40 0.25
C LEU A 54 -13.72 2.92 0.26
N ASP A 55 -13.25 3.58 -0.77
CA ASP A 55 -13.29 5.06 -0.90
C ASP A 55 -12.68 5.78 0.32
N GLY A 56 -11.58 5.21 0.88
CA GLY A 56 -10.90 5.73 2.06
C GLY A 56 -11.56 5.41 3.40
N VAL A 57 -12.74 4.76 3.40
CA VAL A 57 -13.45 4.34 4.62
C VAL A 57 -13.09 2.89 4.96
N ILE A 58 -12.66 2.67 6.21
CA ILE A 58 -12.37 1.31 6.68
C ILE A 58 -13.64 0.48 6.79
N LEU A 59 -13.58 -0.75 6.30
CA LEU A 59 -14.68 -1.70 6.30
C LEU A 59 -14.56 -2.72 7.45
N SER A 60 -15.70 -3.33 7.80
CA SER A 60 -15.79 -4.35 8.84
C SER A 60 -15.91 -5.75 8.23
N ARG A 61 -15.10 -6.70 8.73
CA ARG A 61 -15.16 -8.09 8.30
C ARG A 61 -16.36 -8.83 8.90
N GLY A 62 -17.03 -9.67 8.12
CA GLY A 62 -18.10 -10.58 8.55
C GLY A 62 -19.08 -10.87 7.42
N TYR A 63 -19.72 -12.05 7.47
CA TYR A 63 -20.77 -12.43 6.51
C TYR A 63 -21.98 -11.50 6.54
N ASP A 64 -22.28 -10.92 7.69
CA ASP A 64 -23.33 -9.96 7.95
C ASP A 64 -22.84 -8.50 7.90
N ARG A 65 -21.60 -8.29 7.45
CA ARG A 65 -20.90 -7.00 7.43
C ARG A 65 -20.57 -6.56 5.99
N ASP A 66 -19.33 -6.16 5.78
CA ASP A 66 -18.91 -5.53 4.53
C ASP A 66 -18.16 -6.50 3.61
N TYR A 67 -17.32 -7.39 4.18
CA TYR A 67 -16.49 -8.32 3.42
C TYR A 67 -16.12 -9.57 4.24
N ILE A 68 -15.71 -10.60 3.51
CA ILE A 68 -15.04 -11.79 4.06
C ILE A 68 -13.66 -11.95 3.40
N ILE A 69 -12.77 -12.68 4.07
CA ILE A 69 -11.45 -13.02 3.55
C ILE A 69 -11.15 -14.51 3.76
N ASP A 70 -10.61 -15.14 2.72
CA ASP A 70 -9.93 -16.43 2.84
C ASP A 70 -8.42 -16.17 3.01
N TYR A 71 -7.91 -16.41 4.20
CA TYR A 71 -6.53 -16.17 4.54
C TYR A 71 -5.55 -17.10 3.83
N ASN A 72 -5.96 -18.35 3.51
CA ASN A 72 -5.09 -19.32 2.86
C ASN A 72 -4.88 -19.03 1.37
N SER A 73 -5.93 -18.58 0.70
CA SER A 73 -5.85 -18.18 -0.72
C SER A 73 -5.49 -16.71 -0.91
N GLY A 74 -5.58 -15.90 0.17
CA GLY A 74 -5.38 -14.45 0.09
C GLY A 74 -6.46 -13.77 -0.73
N GLU A 75 -7.73 -14.15 -0.56
CA GLU A 75 -8.85 -13.65 -1.38
C GLU A 75 -9.88 -12.91 -0.55
N VAL A 76 -10.28 -11.72 -1.02
CA VAL A 76 -11.30 -10.88 -0.38
C VAL A 76 -12.56 -10.86 -1.23
N THR A 77 -13.71 -11.09 -0.61
CA THR A 77 -15.03 -11.04 -1.24
C THR A 77 -15.92 -10.04 -0.49
N PHE A 78 -16.53 -9.12 -1.23
CA PHE A 78 -17.43 -8.11 -0.65
C PHE A 78 -18.84 -8.67 -0.52
N MET A 79 -19.53 -8.28 0.54
CA MET A 79 -20.91 -8.69 0.78
C MET A 79 -21.88 -7.82 -0.03
N PRO A 80 -23.11 -8.30 -0.32
CA PRO A 80 -24.10 -7.56 -1.10
C PRO A 80 -24.49 -6.21 -0.50
N SER A 81 -24.23 -5.98 0.79
CA SER A 81 -24.41 -4.71 1.47
C SER A 81 -23.47 -3.60 0.92
N ARG A 82 -22.38 -3.98 0.22
CA ARG A 82 -21.40 -3.08 -0.38
C ARG A 82 -21.33 -3.32 -1.88
N ILE A 83 -22.02 -2.49 -2.64
CA ILE A 83 -21.99 -2.55 -4.11
C ILE A 83 -20.66 -2.00 -4.58
N ILE A 84 -19.92 -2.80 -5.33
CA ILE A 84 -18.67 -2.40 -5.99
C ILE A 84 -18.98 -1.90 -7.39
N THR A 85 -18.55 -0.70 -7.68
CA THR A 85 -18.68 -0.07 -8.99
C THR A 85 -17.31 0.15 -9.63
N LYS A 86 -17.26 0.42 -10.91
CA LYS A 86 -16.00 0.77 -11.61
C LYS A 86 -15.26 1.96 -11.01
N ASP A 87 -15.97 2.84 -10.29
CA ASP A 87 -15.41 4.02 -9.65
C ASP A 87 -15.04 3.79 -8.18
N SER A 88 -15.33 2.61 -7.64
CA SER A 88 -14.95 2.21 -6.28
C SER A 88 -13.43 2.11 -6.16
N ARG A 89 -12.89 2.60 -5.06
CA ARG A 89 -11.45 2.53 -4.76
C ARG A 89 -11.24 1.62 -3.57
N ILE A 90 -10.71 0.44 -3.85
CA ILE A 90 -10.44 -0.57 -2.84
C ILE A 90 -8.95 -0.61 -2.57
N VAL A 91 -8.58 -0.37 -1.33
CA VAL A 91 -7.21 -0.53 -0.83
C VAL A 91 -7.21 -1.57 0.28
N VAL A 92 -6.32 -2.54 0.20
CA VAL A 92 -6.15 -3.56 1.23
C VAL A 92 -4.73 -3.48 1.77
N GLU A 93 -4.62 -3.33 3.09
CA GLU A 93 -3.39 -3.43 3.85
C GLU A 93 -3.40 -4.77 4.59
N TYR A 94 -2.31 -5.52 4.55
CA TYR A 94 -2.23 -6.83 5.18
C TYR A 94 -0.78 -7.26 5.39
N GLU A 95 -0.60 -8.18 6.33
CA GLU A 95 0.64 -8.93 6.46
C GLU A 95 0.43 -10.34 5.91
N TYR A 96 1.43 -10.84 5.20
CA TYR A 96 1.41 -12.19 4.67
C TYR A 96 2.66 -12.97 5.07
N SER A 97 2.54 -14.28 5.14
CA SER A 97 3.64 -15.16 5.51
C SER A 97 4.68 -15.21 4.40
N ASN A 98 5.87 -14.70 4.68
CA ASN A 98 7.04 -14.95 3.85
C ASN A 98 7.79 -16.15 4.42
N GLN A 99 7.78 -17.26 3.67
CA GLN A 99 8.35 -18.53 4.12
C GLN A 99 9.84 -18.69 3.80
N GLN A 100 10.50 -17.68 3.22
CA GLN A 100 11.83 -17.84 2.66
C GLN A 100 12.95 -17.69 3.67
N TYR A 101 12.85 -16.74 4.63
CA TYR A 101 13.87 -16.47 5.63
C TYR A 101 13.30 -16.32 7.04
N LEU A 102 14.12 -16.62 8.04
CA LEU A 102 13.87 -16.16 9.41
C LEU A 102 14.20 -14.68 9.50
N ARG A 103 13.27 -13.90 9.97
CA ARG A 103 13.37 -12.44 10.07
C ARG A 103 13.50 -12.03 11.52
N SER A 104 14.57 -11.30 11.84
CA SER A 104 14.81 -10.72 13.16
C SER A 104 14.38 -9.26 13.17
N PHE A 105 13.74 -8.86 14.23
CA PHE A 105 13.28 -7.51 14.49
C PHE A 105 13.92 -6.95 15.76
N TYR A 106 14.36 -5.70 15.70
CA TYR A 106 14.92 -4.95 16.82
C TYR A 106 14.33 -3.56 16.87
N ASN A 107 13.94 -3.09 18.04
CA ASN A 107 13.53 -1.71 18.24
C ASN A 107 14.10 -1.14 19.54
N LEU A 108 14.35 0.16 19.51
CA LEU A 108 14.73 0.96 20.68
C LEU A 108 13.99 2.29 20.61
N ASN A 109 13.40 2.68 21.71
CA ASN A 109 12.77 3.98 21.88
C ASN A 109 13.37 4.67 23.10
N VAL A 110 13.78 5.92 22.97
CA VAL A 110 14.30 6.77 24.04
C VAL A 110 13.54 8.08 24.02
N ASN A 111 12.91 8.44 25.15
CA ASN A 111 12.22 9.71 25.31
C ASN A 111 12.79 10.46 26.49
N TYR A 112 13.10 11.75 26.30
CA TYR A 112 13.52 12.65 27.34
C TYR A 112 12.58 13.85 27.40
N ASN A 113 11.84 13.95 28.49
CA ASN A 113 10.81 14.96 28.71
C ASN A 113 11.25 15.98 29.74
N THR A 114 11.13 17.25 29.41
CA THR A 114 11.23 18.39 30.33
C THR A 114 9.94 19.19 30.31
N LYS A 115 9.86 20.27 31.09
CA LYS A 115 8.68 21.18 31.06
C LYS A 115 8.44 21.81 29.71
N LYS A 116 9.48 22.14 28.95
CA LYS A 116 9.41 22.85 27.67
C LYS A 116 9.79 22.01 26.46
N TRP A 117 10.61 20.98 26.66
CA TRP A 117 11.16 20.16 25.59
C TRP A 117 10.81 18.70 25.78
N ASN A 118 10.48 18.05 24.69
CA ASN A 118 10.46 16.62 24.56
C ASN A 118 11.42 16.24 23.43
N PHE A 119 12.32 15.30 23.71
CA PHE A 119 13.20 14.70 22.70
C PHE A 119 12.87 13.23 22.60
N ASN A 120 12.78 12.71 21.40
CA ASN A 120 12.62 11.30 21.13
C ASN A 120 13.64 10.81 20.12
N PHE A 121 14.11 9.59 20.36
CA PHE A 121 14.92 8.83 19.43
C PHE A 121 14.31 7.45 19.29
N ASN A 122 14.11 7.01 18.04
CA ASN A 122 13.65 5.67 17.77
C ASN A 122 14.61 5.00 16.79
N SER A 123 14.90 3.73 17.05
CA SER A 123 15.62 2.84 16.15
C SER A 123 14.74 1.65 15.81
N TYR A 124 14.64 1.35 14.56
CA TYR A 124 13.95 0.19 14.00
C TYR A 124 14.93 -0.56 13.10
N SER A 125 15.00 -1.87 13.24
CA SER A 125 15.78 -2.72 12.35
C SER A 125 15.06 -4.05 12.16
N GLU A 126 14.81 -4.41 10.93
CA GLU A 126 14.25 -5.68 10.50
C GLU A 126 15.18 -6.28 9.46
N GLN A 127 15.58 -7.53 9.65
CA GLN A 127 16.52 -8.17 8.75
C GLN A 127 16.29 -9.67 8.59
N ASP A 128 16.44 -10.16 7.38
CA ASP A 128 16.43 -11.57 7.06
C ASP A 128 17.78 -12.21 7.41
N GLY A 129 17.75 -13.42 7.94
CA GLY A 129 18.97 -14.18 8.24
C GLY A 129 19.62 -14.74 6.98
N LYS A 130 20.90 -14.40 6.71
CA LYS A 130 21.63 -14.88 5.53
C LYS A 130 21.73 -16.40 5.41
N ASN A 131 21.72 -17.13 6.54
CA ASN A 131 21.90 -18.59 6.61
C ASN A 131 20.64 -19.31 7.11
N SER A 132 19.51 -18.64 7.17
CA SER A 132 18.27 -19.16 7.76
C SER A 132 17.14 -19.23 6.73
N ALA A 133 17.47 -19.67 5.51
CA ALA A 133 16.45 -19.93 4.50
C ALA A 133 15.51 -21.04 4.97
N ARG A 134 14.22 -20.83 4.80
CA ARG A 134 13.20 -21.86 5.08
C ARG A 134 12.96 -22.64 3.80
N GLY A 135 13.08 -23.96 3.89
CA GLY A 135 12.74 -24.87 2.81
C GLY A 135 13.92 -25.29 1.91
N ARG A 136 14.81 -24.42 1.53
CA ARG A 136 16.04 -24.74 0.80
C ARG A 136 17.20 -23.92 1.33
N ASP A 137 18.25 -24.58 1.78
CA ASP A 137 19.51 -23.90 2.10
C ASP A 137 20.16 -23.38 0.82
N LEU A 138 20.66 -22.14 0.89
CA LEU A 138 21.39 -21.53 -0.22
C LEU A 138 22.76 -22.22 -0.38
N THR A 139 23.01 -22.72 -1.57
CA THR A 139 24.34 -23.27 -1.94
C THR A 139 25.36 -22.13 -2.05
N ALA A 140 26.65 -22.51 -2.16
CA ALA A 140 27.70 -21.52 -2.43
C ALA A 140 27.48 -20.81 -3.79
N GLU A 141 26.99 -21.53 -4.79
CA GLU A 141 26.67 -21.02 -6.12
C GLU A 141 25.49 -20.04 -6.07
N ASP A 142 24.44 -20.36 -5.30
CA ASP A 142 23.29 -19.46 -5.08
C ASP A 142 23.73 -18.12 -4.45
N LYS A 143 24.61 -18.18 -3.44
CA LYS A 143 25.15 -16.99 -2.77
C LYS A 143 26.04 -16.16 -3.71
N LEU A 144 26.82 -16.79 -4.58
CA LEU A 144 27.58 -16.08 -5.62
C LEU A 144 26.67 -15.41 -6.65
N ALA A 145 25.63 -16.12 -7.11
CA ALA A 145 24.66 -15.58 -8.04
C ALA A 145 23.91 -14.35 -7.43
N LEU A 146 23.50 -14.45 -6.16
CA LEU A 146 22.91 -13.30 -5.43
C LEU A 146 23.92 -12.15 -5.28
N GLY A 147 25.18 -12.44 -4.95
CA GLY A 147 26.24 -11.43 -4.84
C GLY A 147 26.50 -10.68 -6.15
N ALA A 148 26.32 -11.34 -7.28
CA ALA A 148 26.50 -10.74 -8.60
C ALA A 148 25.30 -9.93 -9.11
N SER A 149 24.09 -10.18 -8.59
CA SER A 149 22.83 -9.64 -9.12
C SER A 149 22.54 -8.19 -8.71
N GLY A 150 23.21 -7.63 -7.69
CA GLY A 150 22.84 -6.35 -7.12
C GLY A 150 21.47 -6.41 -6.46
N ASP A 151 20.75 -5.30 -6.39
CA ASP A 151 19.39 -5.18 -5.87
C ASP A 151 18.31 -5.67 -6.86
N SER A 152 18.69 -5.87 -8.13
CA SER A 152 17.78 -6.33 -9.18
C SER A 152 17.56 -7.84 -9.18
N ILE A 153 17.02 -8.37 -8.09
CA ILE A 153 16.86 -9.82 -7.84
C ILE A 153 15.78 -10.46 -8.72
N ASN A 154 14.93 -9.68 -9.33
CA ASN A 154 13.74 -10.19 -10.06
C ASN A 154 14.06 -11.20 -11.18
N ASN A 155 15.33 -11.33 -11.60
CA ASN A 155 15.77 -12.21 -12.67
C ASN A 155 16.89 -13.18 -12.27
N THR A 156 17.23 -13.31 -10.98
CA THR A 156 18.24 -14.28 -10.56
C THR A 156 17.62 -15.68 -10.56
N LEU A 157 17.80 -16.36 -11.67
CA LEU A 157 17.33 -17.72 -11.89
C LEU A 157 18.52 -18.68 -11.75
N VAL A 158 18.36 -19.71 -10.93
CA VAL A 158 19.38 -20.76 -10.71
C VAL A 158 18.81 -22.12 -11.04
N ASN A 159 19.68 -23.09 -11.31
CA ASN A 159 19.27 -24.46 -11.53
C ASN A 159 18.49 -25.00 -10.31
N SER A 160 17.32 -25.55 -10.55
CA SER A 160 16.43 -26.09 -9.52
C SER A 160 16.45 -27.60 -9.43
N ILE A 161 17.22 -28.30 -10.30
CA ILE A 161 17.29 -29.76 -10.34
C ILE A 161 17.95 -30.28 -9.07
N ARG A 162 17.24 -31.15 -8.35
CA ARG A 162 17.72 -31.75 -7.09
C ARG A 162 17.51 -33.25 -7.12
N GLU A 163 18.52 -33.96 -6.69
CA GLU A 163 18.41 -35.40 -6.44
C GLU A 163 17.65 -35.68 -5.15
N ILE A 164 16.84 -36.71 -5.15
CA ILE A 164 16.07 -37.14 -3.98
C ILE A 164 16.19 -38.67 -3.82
N GLU A 165 16.06 -39.10 -2.57
CA GLU A 165 16.02 -40.53 -2.25
C GLU A 165 14.88 -41.25 -3.00
N PRO A 166 15.15 -42.36 -3.71
CA PRO A 166 14.14 -43.13 -4.43
C PRO A 166 13.00 -43.63 -3.54
N SER A 167 13.28 -43.86 -2.27
CA SER A 167 12.31 -44.34 -1.26
C SER A 167 11.28 -43.31 -0.81
N ASN A 168 11.46 -42.03 -1.15
CA ASN A 168 10.54 -40.96 -0.75
C ASN A 168 9.23 -41.04 -1.52
N LYS A 169 8.24 -41.78 -1.00
CA LYS A 169 6.92 -41.98 -1.62
C LYS A 169 5.98 -40.74 -1.53
N SER A 170 6.30 -39.74 -0.74
CA SER A 170 5.47 -38.53 -0.61
C SER A 170 5.54 -37.63 -1.84
N ILE A 171 6.55 -37.78 -2.68
CA ILE A 171 6.76 -36.98 -3.90
C ILE A 171 6.18 -37.73 -5.10
N VAL A 172 5.08 -37.19 -5.66
CA VAL A 172 4.35 -37.81 -6.77
C VAL A 172 5.01 -37.49 -8.12
N VAL A 173 5.45 -36.24 -8.34
CA VAL A 173 6.07 -35.81 -9.59
C VAL A 173 7.59 -35.81 -9.44
N SER A 174 8.25 -36.69 -10.16
CA SER A 174 9.72 -36.81 -10.20
C SER A 174 10.19 -37.25 -11.58
N TYR A 175 11.44 -37.02 -11.86
CA TYR A 175 12.06 -37.14 -13.19
C TYR A 175 13.31 -38.03 -13.15
N SER A 176 13.63 -38.60 -14.30
CA SER A 176 14.97 -39.12 -14.60
C SER A 176 15.74 -38.06 -15.41
N LEU A 177 17.02 -37.88 -15.14
CA LEU A 177 17.89 -37.05 -15.97
C LEU A 177 18.45 -37.93 -17.08
N ILE A 178 18.21 -37.56 -18.34
CA ILE A 178 18.69 -38.30 -19.52
C ILE A 178 19.29 -37.34 -20.52
N ASP A 179 20.26 -37.82 -21.28
CA ASP A 179 20.83 -37.07 -22.40
C ASP A 179 20.06 -37.33 -23.69
N THR A 180 19.83 -36.29 -24.45
CA THR A 180 19.20 -36.37 -25.77
C THR A 180 19.83 -35.37 -26.74
N THR A 181 19.80 -35.69 -28.02
CA THR A 181 20.36 -34.82 -29.06
C THR A 181 19.23 -34.21 -29.89
N VAL A 182 19.23 -32.87 -29.99
CA VAL A 182 18.31 -32.12 -30.85
C VAL A 182 19.12 -31.20 -31.73
N ASN A 183 18.91 -31.24 -33.04
CA ASN A 183 19.66 -30.46 -34.03
C ASN A 183 21.20 -30.61 -33.90
N GLY A 184 21.68 -31.81 -33.51
CA GLY A 184 23.13 -32.05 -33.31
C GLY A 184 23.70 -31.53 -31.98
N LYS A 185 22.89 -30.88 -31.14
CA LYS A 185 23.28 -30.37 -29.84
C LYS A 185 22.81 -31.32 -28.73
N LEU A 186 23.68 -31.62 -27.79
CA LEU A 186 23.40 -32.48 -26.63
C LEU A 186 22.68 -31.66 -25.53
N PHE A 187 21.58 -32.21 -25.03
CA PHE A 187 20.83 -31.70 -23.90
C PHE A 187 20.68 -32.74 -22.81
N SER A 188 21.02 -32.39 -21.56
CA SER A 188 20.61 -33.17 -20.37
C SER A 188 19.22 -32.73 -19.92
N ILE A 189 18.24 -33.59 -20.09
CA ILE A 189 16.83 -33.25 -19.90
C ILE A 189 16.17 -34.03 -18.76
N LEU A 190 15.18 -33.41 -18.13
CA LEU A 190 14.28 -34.05 -17.16
C LEU A 190 13.15 -34.76 -17.91
N LYS A 191 13.10 -36.10 -17.81
CA LYS A 191 12.05 -36.93 -18.40
C LYS A 191 11.11 -37.45 -17.34
N PHE A 192 9.81 -37.17 -17.52
CA PHE A 192 8.74 -37.71 -16.71
C PHE A 192 8.10 -38.92 -17.40
N PRO A 193 7.64 -39.95 -16.65
CA PRO A 193 7.86 -40.20 -15.25
C PRO A 193 9.29 -40.68 -14.94
N TRP A 194 9.71 -40.57 -13.67
CA TRP A 194 10.96 -41.19 -13.21
C TRP A 194 10.94 -42.70 -13.48
N GLN A 195 12.07 -43.23 -13.91
CA GLN A 195 12.28 -44.65 -14.20
C GLN A 195 12.95 -45.33 -13.01
N GLU A 196 12.32 -46.42 -12.54
CA GLU A 196 12.88 -47.22 -11.45
C GLU A 196 14.30 -47.75 -11.82
N GLY A 197 15.20 -47.66 -10.85
CA GLY A 197 16.60 -48.01 -11.06
C GLY A 197 17.51 -46.87 -11.55
N SER A 198 16.96 -45.73 -11.92
CA SER A 198 17.69 -44.50 -12.19
C SER A 198 17.72 -43.53 -11.00
N THR A 199 18.68 -42.62 -11.01
CA THR A 199 18.69 -41.50 -10.04
C THR A 199 17.42 -40.69 -10.18
N ARG A 200 16.77 -40.36 -9.05
CA ARG A 200 15.49 -39.67 -8.99
C ARG A 200 15.67 -38.20 -8.73
N TYR A 201 15.06 -37.36 -9.58
CA TYR A 201 15.20 -35.90 -9.52
C TYR A 201 13.83 -35.23 -9.35
N ILE A 202 13.85 -34.08 -8.69
CA ILE A 202 12.77 -33.09 -8.70
C ILE A 202 13.32 -31.77 -9.20
N ALA A 203 12.43 -30.91 -9.73
CA ALA A 203 12.78 -29.56 -10.13
C ALA A 203 11.59 -28.62 -9.98
N ASP A 204 11.89 -27.36 -9.65
CA ASP A 204 10.97 -26.27 -9.82
C ASP A 204 11.06 -25.74 -11.26
N PHE A 205 9.94 -25.37 -11.86
CA PHE A 205 9.92 -24.84 -13.22
C PHE A 205 9.42 -23.40 -13.22
N THR A 206 10.24 -22.50 -13.75
CA THR A 206 9.91 -21.08 -13.89
C THR A 206 9.46 -20.79 -15.30
N ASP A 207 8.36 -20.01 -15.43
CA ASP A 207 7.92 -19.43 -16.69
C ASP A 207 8.92 -18.36 -17.11
N VAL A 208 9.59 -18.58 -18.23
CA VAL A 208 10.57 -17.69 -18.84
C VAL A 208 10.01 -16.98 -20.07
N GLY A 209 8.72 -17.13 -20.33
CA GLY A 209 8.02 -16.60 -21.48
C GLY A 209 7.94 -17.55 -22.66
N ALA A 210 6.95 -17.36 -23.50
CA ALA A 210 6.74 -18.18 -24.69
C ALA A 210 7.95 -18.14 -25.62
N ARG A 211 8.42 -19.34 -26.05
CA ARG A 211 9.59 -19.53 -26.90
C ARG A 211 10.94 -19.08 -26.28
N ASN A 212 11.01 -18.98 -24.94
CA ASN A 212 12.24 -18.71 -24.21
C ASN A 212 12.67 -19.90 -23.33
N GLY A 213 11.85 -20.94 -23.20
CA GLY A 213 12.10 -22.15 -22.42
C GLY A 213 12.16 -23.40 -23.28
N TYR A 214 12.64 -24.48 -22.68
CA TYR A 214 12.75 -25.78 -23.32
C TYR A 214 11.69 -26.79 -22.88
N TYR A 215 10.78 -26.40 -21.96
CA TYR A 215 9.73 -27.26 -21.44
C TYR A 215 8.37 -26.61 -21.60
N ASN A 216 7.34 -27.46 -21.70
CA ASN A 216 5.93 -27.04 -21.60
C ASN A 216 5.24 -27.81 -20.48
N ARG A 217 4.32 -27.15 -19.79
CA ARG A 217 3.44 -27.78 -18.81
C ARG A 217 2.44 -28.70 -19.53
N VAL A 218 2.30 -29.94 -19.05
CA VAL A 218 1.38 -30.93 -19.56
C VAL A 218 0.47 -31.46 -18.44
N ASN A 219 -0.71 -31.97 -18.82
CA ASN A 219 -1.64 -32.60 -17.88
C ASN A 219 -1.52 -34.12 -18.02
N GLU A 220 -0.91 -34.77 -17.04
CA GLU A 220 -0.64 -36.22 -17.03
C GLU A 220 -1.59 -37.00 -16.09
N GLY A 221 -2.63 -36.35 -15.56
CA GLY A 221 -3.58 -37.00 -14.66
C GLY A 221 -3.02 -37.36 -13.28
N VAL A 222 -1.86 -36.83 -12.90
CA VAL A 222 -1.24 -36.99 -11.57
C VAL A 222 -1.47 -35.77 -10.70
N ASN A 223 -1.46 -35.97 -9.38
CA ASN A 223 -1.57 -34.85 -8.45
C ASN A 223 -0.23 -34.08 -8.41
N GLY A 224 -0.11 -33.08 -9.28
CA GLY A 224 1.07 -32.25 -9.42
C GLY A 224 1.22 -31.68 -10.82
N ARG A 225 2.14 -30.73 -10.97
CA ARG A 225 2.45 -30.09 -12.26
C ARG A 225 3.56 -30.86 -12.95
N VAL A 226 3.29 -31.39 -14.13
CA VAL A 226 4.28 -32.10 -14.95
C VAL A 226 4.74 -31.22 -16.09
N TYR A 227 6.05 -31.29 -16.37
CA TYR A 227 6.66 -30.55 -17.48
C TYR A 227 7.40 -31.52 -18.39
N ARG A 228 7.23 -31.31 -19.73
CA ARG A 228 7.91 -32.12 -20.74
C ARG A 228 8.84 -31.26 -21.58
N PHE A 229 10.00 -31.79 -21.86
CA PHE A 229 10.97 -31.20 -22.77
C PHE A 229 10.37 -31.17 -24.19
N VAL A 230 10.47 -30.00 -24.87
CA VAL A 230 10.00 -29.78 -26.22
C VAL A 230 11.14 -29.38 -27.17
N GLY A 231 12.33 -29.08 -26.65
CA GLY A 231 13.52 -28.77 -27.43
C GLY A 231 13.50 -27.39 -28.09
N GLU A 232 14.17 -27.34 -29.26
CA GLU A 232 14.37 -26.14 -30.07
C GLU A 232 13.96 -26.39 -31.53
N ASP A 233 13.63 -25.33 -32.28
CA ASP A 233 13.37 -25.39 -33.71
C ASP A 233 14.67 -25.53 -34.51
N ALA A 234 14.55 -25.71 -35.84
CA ALA A 234 15.71 -25.83 -36.73
C ALA A 234 16.66 -24.61 -36.75
N ALA A 235 16.19 -23.46 -36.24
CA ALA A 235 16.98 -22.25 -36.09
C ALA A 235 17.61 -22.12 -34.68
N GLY A 236 17.47 -23.15 -33.83
CA GLY A 236 18.02 -23.20 -32.48
C GLY A 236 17.22 -22.34 -31.45
N ARG A 237 15.99 -21.97 -31.76
CA ARG A 237 15.13 -21.19 -30.86
C ARG A 237 14.29 -22.13 -29.99
N PRO A 238 14.22 -21.93 -28.66
CA PRO A 238 13.44 -22.77 -27.78
C PRO A 238 11.95 -22.81 -28.19
N LEU A 239 11.33 -23.98 -28.06
CA LEU A 239 9.91 -24.20 -28.40
C LEU A 239 8.97 -24.13 -27.20
N GLY A 240 9.52 -24.13 -25.98
CA GLY A 240 8.76 -24.14 -24.74
C GLY A 240 8.66 -22.76 -24.07
N GLN A 241 8.04 -22.81 -22.92
CA GLN A 241 7.79 -21.63 -22.08
C GLN A 241 8.48 -21.71 -20.71
N TYR A 242 8.87 -22.91 -20.29
CA TYR A 242 9.40 -23.16 -18.94
C TYR A 242 10.82 -23.73 -18.99
N ASN A 243 11.60 -23.41 -17.93
CA ASN A 243 12.89 -24.06 -17.66
C ASN A 243 12.95 -24.56 -16.22
N PRO A 244 13.76 -25.62 -15.92
CA PRO A 244 13.97 -26.13 -14.57
C PRO A 244 14.87 -25.19 -13.76
N LEU A 245 14.33 -24.00 -13.50
CA LEU A 245 14.97 -22.91 -12.80
C LEU A 245 14.12 -22.48 -11.61
N SER A 246 14.77 -22.09 -10.53
CA SER A 246 14.13 -21.48 -9.37
C SER A 246 14.55 -20.02 -9.26
N LYS A 247 13.59 -19.15 -8.99
CA LYS A 247 13.86 -17.74 -8.69
C LYS A 247 14.46 -17.68 -7.29
N LEU A 248 15.64 -17.11 -7.16
CA LEU A 248 16.23 -16.80 -5.87
C LEU A 248 15.62 -15.51 -5.34
N THR A 249 15.30 -15.51 -4.05
CA THR A 249 14.97 -14.29 -3.29
C THR A 249 16.16 -13.99 -2.38
N ALA A 250 16.67 -12.77 -2.40
CA ALA A 250 17.74 -12.39 -1.50
C ALA A 250 17.19 -12.01 -0.11
N PRO A 251 17.98 -12.25 0.95
CA PRO A 251 17.67 -11.71 2.27
C PRO A 251 17.82 -10.20 2.26
N ASN A 252 16.83 -9.50 2.77
CA ASN A 252 16.83 -8.06 2.85
C ASN A 252 17.06 -7.53 4.28
N ARG A 253 17.34 -6.22 4.39
CA ARG A 253 17.44 -5.51 5.64
C ARG A 253 16.80 -4.15 5.50
N LYS A 254 15.88 -3.83 6.42
CA LYS A 254 15.21 -2.53 6.52
C LYS A 254 15.52 -1.90 7.87
N GLN A 255 15.97 -0.65 7.86
CA GLN A 255 16.35 0.10 9.05
C GLN A 255 15.76 1.51 9.01
N MET A 256 15.44 2.06 10.19
CA MET A 256 15.04 3.44 10.33
C MET A 256 15.50 3.99 11.69
N PHE A 257 16.04 5.18 11.64
CA PHE A 257 16.38 5.96 12.82
C PHE A 257 15.62 7.28 12.76
N THR A 258 14.88 7.62 13.81
CA THR A 258 14.20 8.91 13.89
C THR A 258 14.66 9.70 15.10
N PHE A 259 14.79 11.01 14.90
CA PHE A 259 15.13 11.99 15.92
C PHE A 259 14.05 13.05 15.91
N GLY A 260 13.30 13.16 16.99
CA GLY A 260 12.22 14.11 17.11
C GLY A 260 12.40 15.06 18.29
N THR A 261 11.89 16.26 18.14
CA THR A 261 11.79 17.22 19.24
C THR A 261 10.45 17.93 19.21
N THR A 262 9.90 18.18 20.38
CA THR A 262 8.76 19.07 20.58
C THR A 262 9.16 20.16 21.54
N TRP A 263 9.08 21.41 21.10
CA TRP A 263 9.36 22.59 21.88
C TRP A 263 8.07 23.36 22.18
N LYS A 264 7.73 23.50 23.45
CA LYS A 264 6.67 24.38 23.93
C LYS A 264 7.27 25.77 24.15
N VAL A 265 7.17 26.63 23.12
CA VAL A 265 7.70 28.01 23.14
C VAL A 265 7.01 28.78 24.25
N ASP A 266 5.68 28.70 24.27
CA ASP A 266 4.80 29.23 25.30
C ASP A 266 3.61 28.26 25.52
N SER A 267 2.59 28.68 26.29
CA SER A 267 1.39 27.88 26.56
C SER A 267 0.57 27.53 25.32
N ASN A 268 0.74 28.28 24.25
CA ASN A 268 -0.09 28.20 23.05
C ASN A 268 0.72 27.88 21.80
N THR A 269 2.04 28.04 21.80
CA THR A 269 2.91 27.85 20.65
C THR A 269 3.75 26.60 20.82
N ILE A 270 3.61 25.68 19.87
CA ILE A 270 4.32 24.40 19.84
C ILE A 270 5.06 24.30 18.51
N VAL A 271 6.33 23.96 18.59
CA VAL A 271 7.17 23.60 17.43
C VAL A 271 7.53 22.11 17.55
N THR A 272 7.27 21.36 16.51
CA THR A 272 7.74 19.98 16.37
C THR A 272 8.66 19.87 15.18
N ALA A 273 9.76 19.13 15.35
CA ALA A 273 10.66 18.80 14.26
C ALA A 273 11.06 17.33 14.39
N GLU A 274 11.04 16.62 13.29
CA GLU A 274 11.46 15.22 13.20
C GLU A 274 12.32 15.03 11.95
N GLY A 275 13.47 14.39 12.15
CA GLY A 275 14.33 13.89 11.09
C GLY A 275 14.34 12.36 11.12
N ALA A 276 14.35 11.74 9.96
CA ALA A 276 14.40 10.29 9.80
C ALA A 276 15.49 9.90 8.80
N LEU A 277 16.22 8.85 9.13
CA LEU A 277 17.17 8.19 8.24
C LEU A 277 16.65 6.78 7.97
N SER A 278 16.39 6.44 6.73
CA SER A 278 15.99 5.08 6.35
C SER A 278 17.13 4.36 5.63
N GLY A 279 17.17 3.05 5.77
CA GLY A 279 18.04 2.16 5.02
C GLY A 279 17.24 0.95 4.53
N LEU A 280 17.32 0.65 3.24
CA LEU A 280 16.76 -0.55 2.63
C LEU A 280 17.82 -1.19 1.75
N ASP A 281 18.31 -2.34 2.18
CA ASP A 281 19.24 -3.19 1.45
C ASP A 281 18.43 -4.42 0.99
N ASN A 282 18.12 -4.48 -0.29
CA ASN A 282 17.30 -5.55 -0.88
C ASN A 282 18.06 -6.84 -1.07
N ASN A 283 19.40 -6.80 -1.02
CA ASN A 283 20.26 -7.96 -1.23
C ASN A 283 21.51 -7.94 -0.38
N ARG A 284 21.41 -8.44 0.82
CA ARG A 284 22.51 -8.50 1.80
C ARG A 284 23.73 -9.32 1.37
N PHE A 285 23.69 -10.02 0.23
CA PHE A 285 24.84 -10.71 -0.37
C PHE A 285 25.63 -9.84 -1.33
N SER A 286 25.02 -8.78 -1.87
CA SER A 286 25.65 -7.86 -2.82
C SER A 286 26.01 -6.53 -2.14
N ALA A 287 27.07 -5.89 -2.60
CA ALA A 287 27.37 -4.48 -2.35
C ALA A 287 27.19 -3.63 -3.61
N LYS A 288 26.68 -4.24 -4.67
CA LYS A 288 26.39 -3.57 -5.92
C LYS A 288 25.04 -2.87 -5.80
N ASP A 289 24.97 -1.65 -6.29
CA ASP A 289 23.77 -0.79 -6.27
C ASP A 289 23.36 -0.28 -4.86
N ASP A 290 24.27 -0.30 -3.85
CA ASP A 290 24.01 0.17 -2.47
C ASP A 290 23.90 1.71 -2.34
N ALA A 291 24.14 2.48 -3.40
CA ALA A 291 24.22 3.92 -3.36
C ALA A 291 22.85 4.60 -3.05
N ASP A 292 21.75 3.94 -3.39
CA ASP A 292 20.38 4.42 -3.16
C ASP A 292 19.67 3.71 -1.97
N ASN A 293 20.41 2.94 -1.19
CA ASN A 293 19.89 2.26 -0.02
C ASN A 293 19.51 3.19 1.13
N GLN A 294 20.00 4.43 1.13
CA GLN A 294 19.81 5.37 2.23
C GLN A 294 19.01 6.59 1.77
N GLY A 295 18.04 7.00 2.57
CA GLY A 295 17.24 8.18 2.33
C GLY A 295 16.90 8.96 3.60
N ILE A 296 16.56 10.22 3.43
CA ILE A 296 16.29 11.18 4.51
C ILE A 296 14.84 11.65 4.43
N GLY A 297 14.17 11.68 5.58
CA GLY A 297 12.89 12.34 5.79
C GLY A 297 13.04 13.49 6.79
N LEU A 298 12.31 14.57 6.57
CA LEU A 298 12.24 15.72 7.48
C LEU A 298 10.79 16.19 7.59
N ASN A 299 10.32 16.42 8.82
CA ASN A 299 9.03 17.05 9.08
C ASN A 299 9.19 18.16 10.12
N ILE A 300 8.68 19.35 9.83
CA ILE A 300 8.67 20.49 10.75
C ILE A 300 7.26 21.04 10.80
N ASN A 301 6.73 21.23 12.01
CA ASN A 301 5.40 21.78 12.21
C ASN A 301 5.42 22.84 13.32
N ILE A 302 4.84 24.01 13.04
CA ILE A 302 4.73 25.14 13.96
C ILE A 302 3.26 25.46 14.10
N VAL A 303 2.72 25.36 15.31
CA VAL A 303 1.30 25.63 15.58
C VAL A 303 1.18 26.61 16.73
N LYS A 304 0.38 27.65 16.51
CA LYS A 304 -0.09 28.54 17.56
C LYS A 304 -1.58 28.31 17.79
N ASN A 305 -1.89 27.76 18.96
CA ASN A 305 -3.24 27.38 19.37
C ASN A 305 -3.92 28.52 20.15
N ASN A 306 -5.25 28.52 20.18
CA ASN A 306 -6.08 29.38 21.02
C ASN A 306 -5.76 30.88 20.88
N MET A 307 -5.38 31.33 19.69
CA MET A 307 -5.26 32.77 19.41
C MET A 307 -6.63 33.44 19.63
N ILE A 308 -6.64 34.51 20.40
CA ILE A 308 -7.87 35.28 20.64
C ILE A 308 -7.93 36.40 19.62
N PHE A 309 -8.81 36.28 18.62
CA PHE A 309 -9.05 37.32 17.62
C PHE A 309 -9.97 38.41 18.17
N ARG A 310 -10.97 38.01 19.00
CA ARG A 310 -11.88 38.94 19.68
C ARG A 310 -12.41 38.32 20.98
N LYS A 311 -12.21 39.02 22.09
CA LYS A 311 -12.70 38.57 23.41
C LYS A 311 -14.25 38.56 23.48
N LYS A 312 -14.88 39.64 23.01
CA LYS A 312 -16.35 39.71 22.92
C LYS A 312 -16.81 38.78 21.79
N GLY A 313 -17.64 37.78 22.13
CA GLY A 313 -18.13 36.79 21.18
C GLY A 313 -17.27 35.48 21.13
N ASN A 314 -16.23 35.38 21.96
CA ASN A 314 -15.39 34.19 22.10
C ASN A 314 -14.85 33.66 20.74
N TRP A 315 -14.28 34.59 19.95
CA TRP A 315 -13.65 34.24 18.69
C TRP A 315 -12.19 33.87 18.92
N LYS A 316 -11.89 32.60 18.72
CA LYS A 316 -10.56 32.00 18.89
C LYS A 316 -10.20 31.17 17.68
N GLY A 317 -8.92 30.86 17.53
CA GLY A 317 -8.49 29.95 16.48
C GLY A 317 -7.05 29.48 16.65
N ASP A 318 -6.66 28.61 15.73
CA ASP A 318 -5.34 28.02 15.64
C ASP A 318 -4.78 28.35 14.26
N VAL A 319 -3.49 28.69 14.20
CA VAL A 319 -2.74 28.90 12.94
C VAL A 319 -1.52 28.00 12.96
N GLY A 320 -1.20 27.41 11.83
CA GLY A 320 0.00 26.58 11.74
C GLY A 320 0.56 26.51 10.35
N VAL A 321 1.84 26.15 10.30
CA VAL A 321 2.56 25.84 9.09
C VAL A 321 3.30 24.52 9.28
N MET A 322 3.33 23.72 8.23
CA MET A 322 4.01 22.42 8.19
C MET A 322 4.86 22.36 6.93
N TYR A 323 6.02 21.76 7.04
CA TYR A 323 6.87 21.41 5.91
C TYR A 323 7.37 19.98 6.09
N GLU A 324 7.25 19.19 5.04
CA GLU A 324 7.75 17.82 4.95
C GLU A 324 8.65 17.70 3.71
N ARG A 325 9.80 17.08 3.88
CA ARG A 325 10.66 16.60 2.80
C ARG A 325 10.84 15.11 2.92
N VAL A 326 10.64 14.40 1.83
CA VAL A 326 10.88 12.96 1.72
C VAL A 326 11.81 12.75 0.52
N ASP A 327 13.01 12.27 0.78
CA ASP A 327 13.99 11.98 -0.26
C ASP A 327 13.52 10.85 -1.18
N LYS A 328 13.97 10.83 -2.42
CA LYS A 328 13.63 9.78 -3.41
C LYS A 328 14.01 8.38 -2.94
N ASP A 329 15.08 8.27 -2.16
CA ASP A 329 15.60 7.00 -1.65
C ASP A 329 15.13 6.71 -0.22
N PHE A 330 14.21 7.52 0.32
CA PHE A 330 13.63 7.30 1.63
C PHE A 330 12.63 6.15 1.62
N ASN A 331 12.92 5.10 2.38
CA ASN A 331 12.10 3.91 2.48
C ASN A 331 11.24 3.95 3.75
N ILE A 332 9.93 4.04 3.55
CA ILE A 332 8.95 4.02 4.65
C ILE A 332 8.81 2.60 5.23
N ILE A 333 8.72 2.49 6.56
CA ILE A 333 8.46 1.23 7.23
C ILE A 333 6.98 0.85 7.06
N ASN A 334 6.10 1.75 7.49
CA ASN A 334 4.66 1.62 7.32
C ASN A 334 4.10 2.86 6.62
N PRO A 335 3.08 2.71 5.78
CA PRO A 335 2.42 3.83 5.16
C PRO A 335 1.90 4.82 6.22
N TYR A 336 2.40 6.06 6.20
CA TYR A 336 2.01 7.12 7.14
C TYR A 336 1.03 8.13 6.52
N ARG A 337 0.98 8.18 5.18
CA ARG A 337 0.01 8.99 4.44
C ARG A 337 -1.31 8.24 4.32
N ASN A 338 -2.38 9.01 4.23
CA ASN A 338 -3.71 8.45 4.05
C ASN A 338 -3.81 7.64 2.73
N GLN A 339 -4.74 6.69 2.66
CA GLN A 339 -4.91 5.77 1.53
C GLN A 339 -5.28 6.51 0.24
N GLU A 340 -5.98 7.64 0.36
CA GLU A 340 -6.41 8.49 -0.77
C GLU A 340 -5.36 9.54 -1.18
N PHE A 341 -4.14 9.53 -0.61
CA PHE A 341 -3.14 10.58 -0.84
C PHE A 341 -2.84 10.80 -2.32
N THR A 342 -2.58 9.74 -3.08
CA THR A 342 -2.29 9.82 -4.52
C THR A 342 -3.47 10.38 -5.31
N ARG A 343 -4.68 9.98 -4.95
CA ARG A 343 -5.90 10.51 -5.54
C ARG A 343 -6.14 11.98 -5.14
N ASP A 344 -5.94 12.31 -3.88
CA ASP A 344 -6.15 13.67 -3.37
C ASP A 344 -5.24 14.70 -4.04
N TRP A 345 -4.09 14.26 -4.54
CA TRP A 345 -3.16 15.05 -5.32
C TRP A 345 -3.25 14.76 -6.82
N ASN A 346 -4.15 13.87 -7.26
CA ASN A 346 -4.34 13.46 -8.66
C ASN A 346 -3.03 12.96 -9.30
N ILE A 347 -2.21 12.23 -8.52
CA ILE A 347 -0.95 11.65 -8.98
C ILE A 347 -1.26 10.37 -9.72
N THR A 348 -0.96 10.31 -11.02
CA THR A 348 -1.19 9.13 -11.87
C THR A 348 0.03 8.25 -12.00
N ASN A 349 1.20 8.88 -12.07
CA ASN A 349 2.47 8.18 -12.15
C ASN A 349 3.26 8.41 -10.88
N ILE A 350 3.53 7.32 -10.14
CA ILE A 350 4.41 7.38 -8.98
C ILE A 350 5.84 7.32 -9.51
N VAL A 351 6.57 8.41 -9.35
CA VAL A 351 7.99 8.50 -9.68
C VAL A 351 8.83 8.50 -8.42
N LYS A 352 10.02 7.88 -8.48
CA LYS A 352 10.98 7.85 -7.38
C LYS A 352 11.75 9.18 -7.37
N GLU A 353 11.12 10.23 -6.84
CA GLU A 353 11.69 11.57 -6.75
C GLU A 353 11.48 12.19 -5.37
N THR A 354 12.38 13.12 -5.01
CA THR A 354 12.28 13.85 -3.76
C THR A 354 10.99 14.68 -3.72
N GLN A 355 10.23 14.53 -2.64
CA GLN A 355 8.96 15.21 -2.43
C GLN A 355 9.08 16.32 -1.40
N HIS A 356 8.48 17.46 -1.69
CA HIS A 356 8.33 18.57 -0.79
C HIS A 356 6.84 18.88 -0.60
N LEU A 357 6.35 18.76 0.62
CA LEU A 357 4.97 19.09 0.97
C LEU A 357 4.95 20.23 1.98
N GLY A 358 4.41 21.36 1.57
CA GLY A 358 4.15 22.51 2.45
C GLY A 358 2.66 22.63 2.75
N ARG A 359 2.30 23.03 3.97
CA ARG A 359 0.92 23.34 4.35
C ARG A 359 0.87 24.53 5.30
N ALA A 360 -0.07 25.46 5.04
CA ALA A 360 -0.46 26.50 6.00
C ALA A 360 -1.96 26.36 6.28
N PHE A 361 -2.37 26.56 7.52
CA PHE A 361 -3.79 26.45 7.89
C PHE A 361 -4.19 27.47 8.95
N LEU A 362 -5.48 27.81 8.92
CA LEU A 362 -6.16 28.65 9.87
C LEU A 362 -7.49 28.00 10.28
N ASN A 363 -7.63 27.65 11.55
CA ASN A 363 -8.86 27.13 12.11
C ASN A 363 -9.47 28.20 13.02
N GLN A 364 -10.73 28.51 12.86
CA GLN A 364 -11.45 29.54 13.64
C GLN A 364 -12.69 28.97 14.29
N ARG A 365 -12.94 29.40 15.52
CA ARG A 365 -14.11 29.02 16.32
C ARG A 365 -14.80 30.25 16.88
N PHE A 366 -16.10 30.36 16.61
CA PHE A 366 -16.95 31.42 17.08
C PHE A 366 -17.90 30.84 18.14
N GLY A 367 -17.46 30.85 19.40
CA GLY A 367 -18.13 30.19 20.49
C GLY A 367 -18.21 28.67 20.26
N LYS A 368 -19.41 28.10 20.53
CA LYS A 368 -19.67 26.65 20.31
C LYS A 368 -20.48 26.38 19.04
N LYS A 369 -20.83 27.41 18.28
CA LYS A 369 -21.82 27.30 17.20
C LYS A 369 -21.22 27.25 15.81
N LEU A 370 -20.10 27.94 15.57
CA LEU A 370 -19.53 28.07 14.24
C LEU A 370 -18.06 27.77 14.28
N TYR A 371 -17.59 26.95 13.34
CA TYR A 371 -16.18 26.82 13.01
C TYR A 371 -15.93 27.06 11.52
N LEU A 372 -14.77 27.62 11.21
CA LEU A 372 -14.25 27.84 9.86
C LEU A 372 -12.83 27.32 9.84
N ASN A 373 -12.53 26.41 8.94
CA ASN A 373 -11.16 25.94 8.71
C ASN A 373 -10.79 26.25 7.26
N TYR A 374 -9.57 26.71 7.07
CA TYR A 374 -9.00 26.94 5.76
C TYR A 374 -7.55 26.48 5.75
N GLY A 375 -7.15 25.80 4.69
CA GLY A 375 -5.79 25.31 4.50
C GLY A 375 -5.37 25.42 3.05
N VAL A 376 -4.09 25.74 2.86
CA VAL A 376 -3.41 25.69 1.55
C VAL A 376 -2.25 24.74 1.69
N SER A 377 -2.11 23.83 0.73
CA SER A 377 -1.01 22.87 0.67
C SER A 377 -0.37 22.89 -0.72
N GLY A 378 0.95 22.77 -0.78
CA GLY A 378 1.71 22.60 -2.02
C GLY A 378 2.51 21.31 -1.97
N LEU A 379 2.43 20.50 -3.02
CA LEU A 379 3.26 19.30 -3.23
C LEU A 379 4.07 19.45 -4.49
N PHE A 380 5.39 19.24 -4.36
CA PHE A 380 6.36 19.39 -5.44
C PHE A 380 7.27 18.17 -5.50
N GLN A 381 7.51 17.65 -6.71
CA GLN A 381 8.38 16.52 -7.02
C GLN A 381 9.24 16.90 -8.24
N ASP A 382 10.19 17.80 -8.05
CA ASP A 382 11.03 18.34 -9.10
C ASP A 382 10.23 18.75 -10.36
N ILE A 383 10.62 18.31 -11.54
CA ILE A 383 9.91 18.56 -12.80
C ILE A 383 8.70 17.63 -13.01
N TYR A 384 8.56 16.56 -12.23
CA TYR A 384 7.59 15.48 -12.47
C TYR A 384 6.20 15.79 -11.95
N PHE A 385 6.09 16.58 -10.90
CA PHE A 385 4.80 16.96 -10.35
C PHE A 385 4.86 18.25 -9.53
N GLN A 386 3.86 19.11 -9.75
CA GLN A 386 3.58 20.25 -8.89
C GLN A 386 2.07 20.38 -8.70
N GLY A 387 1.64 20.62 -7.47
CA GLY A 387 0.23 20.79 -7.16
C GLY A 387 0.00 21.76 -6.01
N ILE A 388 -1.03 22.58 -6.13
CA ILE A 388 -1.51 23.44 -5.05
C ILE A 388 -2.96 23.05 -4.74
N LYS A 389 -3.21 22.70 -3.48
CA LYS A 389 -4.52 22.29 -2.97
C LYS A 389 -5.00 23.27 -1.92
N GLN A 390 -6.24 23.71 -2.06
CA GLN A 390 -6.96 24.55 -1.11
C GLN A 390 -8.12 23.75 -0.51
N GLU A 391 -8.26 23.81 0.79
CA GLU A 391 -9.31 23.11 1.53
C GLU A 391 -10.01 24.11 2.46
N ALA A 392 -11.33 24.11 2.41
CA ALA A 392 -12.14 24.90 3.33
C ALA A 392 -13.24 24.05 3.94
N SER A 393 -13.54 24.27 5.22
CA SER A 393 -14.69 23.65 5.88
C SER A 393 -15.41 24.64 6.79
N ILE A 394 -16.73 24.56 6.79
CA ILE A 394 -17.61 25.37 7.62
C ILE A 394 -18.55 24.42 8.36
N GLY A 395 -18.68 24.60 9.67
CA GLY A 395 -19.66 23.88 10.45
C GLY A 395 -20.44 24.83 11.34
N LEU A 396 -21.77 24.75 11.22
CA LEU A 396 -22.71 25.53 12.00
C LEU A 396 -23.63 24.60 12.78
N THR A 397 -23.68 24.79 14.11
CA THR A 397 -24.59 24.05 15.01
C THR A 397 -25.64 24.99 15.60
N LEU A 398 -26.89 24.76 15.23
CA LEU A 398 -28.07 25.52 15.69
C LEU A 398 -28.95 24.58 16.51
N LYS A 399 -28.89 24.63 17.84
CA LYS A 399 -29.66 23.76 18.76
C LYS A 399 -29.59 22.26 18.35
N LYS A 400 -30.47 21.84 17.44
CA LYS A 400 -30.65 20.44 17.00
C LYS A 400 -30.27 20.23 15.52
N THR A 401 -29.90 21.30 14.83
CA THR A 401 -29.52 21.27 13.42
C THR A 401 -28.01 21.50 13.31
N THR A 402 -27.32 20.64 12.57
CA THR A 402 -25.92 20.83 12.22
C THR A 402 -25.81 20.91 10.70
N ILE A 403 -25.08 21.93 10.24
CA ILE A 403 -24.77 22.13 8.82
C ILE A 403 -23.24 22.04 8.70
N THR A 404 -22.76 21.18 7.85
CA THR A 404 -21.33 21.08 7.51
C THR A 404 -21.14 21.20 6.01
N THR A 405 -20.17 22.00 5.61
CA THR A 405 -19.79 22.17 4.21
C THR A 405 -18.29 22.04 4.09
N ASN A 406 -17.82 21.25 3.13
CA ASN A 406 -16.40 21.09 2.83
C ASN A 406 -16.19 21.31 1.34
N ILE A 407 -15.07 21.90 1.00
CA ILE A 407 -14.61 22.04 -0.37
C ILE A 407 -13.10 21.76 -0.41
N SER A 408 -12.67 20.96 -1.36
CA SER A 408 -11.27 20.78 -1.73
C SER A 408 -11.12 21.14 -3.20
N TYR A 409 -10.15 21.97 -3.50
CA TYR A 409 -9.79 22.36 -4.87
C TYR A 409 -8.30 22.16 -5.07
N LEU A 410 -7.94 21.33 -6.03
CA LEU A 410 -6.56 21.07 -6.45
C LEU A 410 -6.35 21.61 -7.87
N ASN A 411 -5.23 22.27 -8.06
CA ASN A 411 -4.66 22.55 -9.37
C ASN A 411 -3.28 21.89 -9.43
N SER A 412 -3.06 20.99 -10.37
CA SER A 412 -1.81 20.24 -10.48
C SER A 412 -1.34 20.10 -11.92
N GLN A 413 -0.03 19.90 -12.07
CA GLN A 413 0.63 19.72 -13.35
C GLN A 413 1.76 18.71 -13.24
N SER A 414 1.86 17.87 -14.27
CA SER A 414 2.99 16.97 -14.57
C SER A 414 3.53 17.27 -15.96
N PRO A 415 4.62 16.66 -16.44
CA PRO A 415 5.12 16.86 -17.79
C PRO A 415 4.11 16.54 -18.90
N THR A 416 3.21 15.60 -18.65
CA THR A 416 2.25 15.11 -19.65
C THR A 416 0.83 15.60 -19.44
N GLU A 417 0.50 16.03 -18.23
CA GLU A 417 -0.87 16.28 -17.83
C GLU A 417 -0.99 17.50 -16.90
N ARG A 418 -2.06 18.26 -17.08
CA ARG A 418 -2.54 19.27 -16.12
C ARG A 418 -3.92 18.88 -15.63
N SER A 419 -4.24 19.15 -14.36
CA SER A 419 -5.54 18.82 -13.79
C SER A 419 -6.08 19.86 -12.85
N GLN A 420 -7.43 19.95 -12.83
CA GLN A 420 -8.21 20.70 -11.86
C GLN A 420 -9.19 19.73 -11.21
N PHE A 421 -9.09 19.56 -9.90
CA PHE A 421 -9.93 18.63 -9.17
C PHE A 421 -10.68 19.34 -8.04
N SER A 422 -11.99 19.44 -8.16
CA SER A 422 -12.89 20.07 -7.18
C SER A 422 -13.80 19.05 -6.54
N ARG A 423 -13.93 19.10 -5.20
CA ARG A 423 -14.74 18.18 -4.39
C ARG A 423 -15.54 18.93 -3.33
N PRO A 424 -16.65 19.59 -3.70
CA PRO A 424 -17.55 20.19 -2.74
C PRO A 424 -18.46 19.12 -2.10
N SER A 425 -18.74 19.29 -0.80
CA SER A 425 -19.75 18.51 -0.08
C SER A 425 -20.49 19.38 0.94
N ALA A 426 -21.75 19.04 1.17
CA ALA A 426 -22.57 19.68 2.19
C ALA A 426 -23.48 18.65 2.86
N THR A 427 -23.64 18.74 4.17
CA THR A 427 -24.54 17.88 4.94
C THR A 427 -25.35 18.72 5.92
N ILE A 428 -26.65 18.52 5.92
CA ILE A 428 -27.58 19.09 6.91
C ILE A 428 -28.10 17.92 7.74
N THR A 429 -27.90 17.97 9.05
CA THR A 429 -28.36 16.96 9.98
C THR A 429 -29.32 17.58 10.98
N GLN A 430 -30.50 17.01 11.12
CA GLN A 430 -31.54 17.42 12.08
C GLN A 430 -31.76 16.31 13.09
N GLN A 431 -31.57 16.62 14.38
CA GLN A 431 -31.92 15.73 15.49
C GLN A 431 -33.37 15.97 15.92
N LEU A 432 -34.13 14.88 16.11
CA LEU A 432 -35.54 14.87 16.53
C LEU A 432 -35.69 14.06 17.84
N PRO A 433 -35.33 14.63 19.01
CA PRO A 433 -35.35 13.91 20.28
C PRO A 433 -36.74 13.44 20.70
N LYS A 434 -37.78 14.15 20.31
CA LYS A 434 -39.19 13.79 20.64
C LYS A 434 -39.68 12.56 19.85
N LEU A 435 -38.99 12.17 18.77
CA LEU A 435 -39.29 11.04 17.93
C LEU A 435 -38.25 9.93 18.14
N GLY A 436 -37.99 9.53 19.39
CA GLY A 436 -37.04 8.45 19.71
C GLY A 436 -35.59 8.75 19.39
N ASN A 437 -35.17 10.03 19.49
CA ASN A 437 -33.80 10.46 19.08
C ASN A 437 -33.46 10.20 17.60
N MET A 438 -34.46 10.26 16.73
CA MET A 438 -34.28 10.13 15.29
C MET A 438 -33.35 11.23 14.75
N ILE A 439 -32.51 10.88 13.81
CA ILE A 439 -31.61 11.78 13.09
C ILE A 439 -31.94 11.71 11.60
N ILE A 440 -32.25 12.84 11.00
CA ILE A 440 -32.46 12.97 9.54
C ILE A 440 -31.24 13.70 8.98
N SER A 441 -30.63 13.18 7.95
CA SER A 441 -29.50 13.82 7.27
C SER A 441 -29.73 13.89 5.77
N LEU A 442 -29.52 15.07 5.21
CA LEU A 442 -29.45 15.31 3.77
C LEU A 442 -28.00 15.65 3.43
N SER A 443 -27.36 14.87 2.58
CA SER A 443 -25.99 15.11 2.14
C SER A 443 -25.89 15.22 0.62
N TYR A 444 -25.08 16.16 0.19
CA TYR A 444 -24.68 16.40 -1.19
C TYR A 444 -23.18 16.23 -1.29
N GLN A 445 -22.71 15.50 -2.29
CA GLN A 445 -21.29 15.36 -2.67
C GLN A 445 -21.16 15.53 -4.18
N SER A 446 -20.09 16.16 -4.60
CA SER A 446 -19.75 16.25 -6.01
C SER A 446 -18.24 16.15 -6.22
N GLU A 447 -17.84 15.60 -7.36
CA GLU A 447 -16.47 15.56 -7.80
C GLU A 447 -16.39 15.99 -9.27
N PHE A 448 -15.49 16.92 -9.53
CA PHE A 448 -15.15 17.39 -10.88
C PHE A 448 -13.65 17.25 -11.07
N ASN A 449 -13.23 16.29 -11.88
CA ASN A 449 -11.82 16.06 -12.21
C ASN A 449 -11.61 16.33 -13.70
N LYS A 450 -11.14 17.54 -14.01
CA LYS A 450 -10.77 17.96 -15.37
C LYS A 450 -9.30 17.66 -15.57
N ARG A 451 -8.98 16.77 -16.49
CA ARG A 451 -7.63 16.37 -16.85
C ARG A 451 -7.38 16.65 -18.32
N ALA A 452 -6.28 17.29 -18.63
CA ALA A 452 -5.94 17.65 -20.00
C ALA A 452 -4.48 17.33 -20.31
N SER A 453 -4.21 16.89 -21.52
CA SER A 453 -2.86 16.72 -22.03
C SER A 453 -2.14 18.07 -22.12
N VAL A 454 -0.90 18.15 -21.64
CA VAL A 454 -0.06 19.36 -21.76
C VAL A 454 0.36 19.56 -23.23
N VAL A 455 0.58 18.47 -23.97
CA VAL A 455 1.08 18.54 -25.35
C VAL A 455 -0.04 18.82 -26.34
N ALA A 456 -1.16 18.09 -26.23
CA ALA A 456 -2.26 18.19 -27.19
C ALA A 456 -3.31 19.25 -26.80
N ASP A 457 -3.26 19.77 -25.61
CA ASP A 457 -4.26 20.67 -25.00
C ASP A 457 -5.71 20.14 -25.07
N THR A 458 -5.84 18.81 -25.08
CA THR A 458 -7.12 18.12 -25.17
C THR A 458 -7.48 17.44 -23.87
N LEU A 459 -8.78 17.29 -23.61
CA LEU A 459 -9.25 16.55 -22.44
C LEU A 459 -8.88 15.07 -22.56
N LEU A 460 -8.44 14.52 -21.42
CA LEU A 460 -8.16 13.09 -21.31
C LEU A 460 -9.44 12.33 -20.95
N ALA A 461 -9.56 11.11 -21.46
CA ALA A 461 -10.68 10.20 -21.18
C ALA A 461 -10.82 9.85 -19.68
N SER A 462 -9.75 10.07 -18.90
CA SER A 462 -9.74 9.94 -17.43
C SER A 462 -10.40 11.11 -16.69
N SER A 463 -10.88 12.13 -17.38
CA SER A 463 -11.70 13.19 -16.82
C SER A 463 -13.07 12.65 -16.43
N PHE A 464 -13.59 13.06 -15.29
CA PHE A 464 -14.92 12.66 -14.82
C PHE A 464 -15.59 13.73 -13.99
N ALA A 465 -16.91 13.67 -13.93
CA ALA A 465 -17.69 14.47 -13.01
C ALA A 465 -18.92 13.69 -12.57
N PHE A 466 -19.23 13.77 -11.28
CA PHE A 466 -20.48 13.23 -10.74
C PHE A 466 -20.95 14.02 -9.51
N GLN A 467 -22.23 13.82 -9.20
CA GLN A 467 -22.82 14.30 -7.94
C GLN A 467 -23.66 13.20 -7.30
N ILE A 468 -23.67 13.21 -5.98
CA ILE A 468 -24.43 12.28 -5.15
C ILE A 468 -25.31 13.09 -4.20
N LEU A 469 -26.60 12.78 -4.19
CA LEU A 469 -27.55 13.25 -3.20
C LEU A 469 -28.02 12.07 -2.38
N ARG A 470 -27.89 12.16 -1.04
CA ARG A 470 -28.31 11.10 -0.12
C ARG A 470 -29.20 11.68 0.98
N LEU A 471 -30.33 11.03 1.19
CA LEU A 471 -31.19 11.25 2.36
C LEU A 471 -31.12 10.04 3.25
N SER A 472 -30.79 10.20 4.52
CA SER A 472 -30.75 9.11 5.50
C SER A 472 -31.54 9.46 6.75
N ILE A 473 -32.15 8.43 7.33
CA ILE A 473 -32.87 8.47 8.59
C ILE A 473 -32.26 7.40 9.48
N VAL A 474 -31.70 7.82 10.61
CA VAL A 474 -31.11 6.94 11.63
C VAL A 474 -31.97 7.02 12.89
N ASN A 475 -32.34 5.88 13.42
CA ASN A 475 -33.02 5.81 14.71
C ASN A 475 -32.31 4.79 15.62
N ASN A 476 -32.00 5.21 16.83
CA ASN A 476 -31.46 4.38 17.89
C ASN A 476 -32.60 4.04 18.86
N PHE A 477 -33.39 3.02 18.57
CA PHE A 477 -34.53 2.62 19.41
C PHE A 477 -34.11 2.19 20.81
N THR A 478 -32.97 1.52 20.91
CA THR A 478 -32.36 1.11 22.19
C THR A 478 -30.84 1.22 22.09
N LYS A 479 -30.13 0.97 23.23
CA LYS A 479 -28.65 0.88 23.18
C LYS A 479 -28.12 -0.23 22.27
N ASN A 480 -28.98 -1.21 21.94
CA ASN A 480 -28.57 -2.43 21.20
C ASN A 480 -29.16 -2.49 19.78
N ILE A 481 -30.12 -1.60 19.42
CA ILE A 481 -30.75 -1.60 18.09
C ILE A 481 -30.64 -0.21 17.49
N ALA A 482 -29.86 -0.12 16.42
CA ALA A 482 -29.77 1.04 15.55
C ALA A 482 -30.30 0.67 14.16
N THR A 483 -31.15 1.50 13.57
CA THR A 483 -31.68 1.30 12.22
C THR A 483 -31.33 2.51 11.37
N GLU A 484 -30.75 2.28 10.20
CA GLU A 484 -30.56 3.30 9.17
C GLU A 484 -31.36 2.91 7.92
N VAL A 485 -32.13 3.87 7.42
CA VAL A 485 -32.79 3.79 6.11
C VAL A 485 -32.30 4.95 5.29
N TYR A 486 -31.85 4.70 4.08
CA TYR A 486 -31.39 5.76 3.19
C TYR A 486 -31.83 5.55 1.75
N THR A 487 -31.90 6.65 1.02
CA THR A 487 -31.98 6.68 -0.44
C THR A 487 -30.87 7.54 -0.98
N GLN A 488 -30.30 7.13 -2.11
CA GLN A 488 -29.19 7.81 -2.75
C GLN A 488 -29.41 7.86 -4.25
N ARG A 489 -29.12 9.03 -4.83
CA ARG A 489 -29.10 9.22 -6.29
C ARG A 489 -27.72 9.72 -6.69
N ARG A 490 -27.09 9.05 -7.64
CA ARG A 490 -25.88 9.48 -8.32
C ARG A 490 -26.21 9.89 -9.75
N ASN A 491 -25.69 11.04 -10.17
CA ASN A 491 -25.73 11.50 -11.57
C ASN A 491 -24.28 11.69 -12.02
N ASP A 492 -23.90 11.00 -13.11
CA ASP A 492 -22.62 11.17 -13.75
C ASP A 492 -22.77 12.13 -14.93
N TYR A 493 -21.79 12.99 -15.12
CA TYR A 493 -21.74 13.95 -16.21
C TYR A 493 -20.51 13.69 -17.06
N GLN A 494 -20.62 13.93 -18.35
CA GLN A 494 -19.42 14.12 -19.15
C GLN A 494 -18.88 15.53 -18.83
N PRO A 495 -17.67 15.62 -18.29
CA PRO A 495 -17.24 16.84 -17.63
C PRO A 495 -17.12 18.05 -18.53
N PHE A 496 -17.21 17.98 -19.82
CA PHE A 496 -16.84 19.13 -20.68
C PHE A 496 -17.20 18.90 -22.15
N THR A 497 -18.45 18.72 -22.48
CA THR A 497 -18.94 18.97 -23.84
C THR A 497 -19.15 20.45 -24.08
#